data_8384272521fd46473fad870ffc5880f6
#
_entry.id   8384272521fd46473fad870ffc5880f6
#
_cell.length_a   1.000
_cell.length_b   1.000
_cell.length_c   1.000
_cell.angle_alpha   90.00
_cell.angle_beta   90.00
_cell.angle_gamma   90.00
#
_symmetry.space_group_name_H-M   'P 1'
#
loop_
_entity.id
_entity.type
_entity.pdbx_description
1 polymer ?
#
loop_
_entity_poly.entity_id
_entity_poly.type
_entity_poly.pdbx_seq_one_letter_code
_entity_poly.pdbx_strand_id
1 'polypeptide(L)'
;FMTFFNSDKPILFPDITYSFYDVWAEVHRIPYKRISLDNNFRINPNDYKSENGGIIFPNPNAPTGVLESVEMIEDIIKANPNSIVMIDEAYIDFGGESCLKLIDKYENLLVIQTFSKSRSMAGMRIGFAMGNSKLIKYLNDVKFSVNSYTMNQLSQICGAESVRDEKYFK
;
A
#
# COMPACT_ATOMS: atom_id res chain seq x y z
N PHE A 1 8.95 1.22 -1.51
CA PHE A 1 10.05 0.80 -0.62
C PHE A 1 11.15 1.85 -0.61
N MET A 2 11.89 2.05 -1.70
CA MET A 2 13.03 2.98 -1.80
C MET A 2 12.76 4.40 -1.25
N THR A 3 11.55 4.91 -1.36
CA THR A 3 11.22 6.28 -0.97
C THR A 3 11.10 6.45 0.55
N PHE A 4 10.50 5.49 1.24
CA PHE A 4 10.07 5.68 2.62
C PHE A 4 10.70 4.72 3.62
N PHE A 5 11.14 3.55 3.17
CA PHE A 5 11.68 2.52 4.04
C PHE A 5 13.21 2.49 3.95
N ASN A 6 13.86 3.50 4.52
CA ASN A 6 15.30 3.72 4.40
C ASN A 6 16.00 3.97 5.74
N SER A 7 15.37 3.59 6.85
CA SER A 7 15.96 3.65 8.19
C SER A 7 16.61 2.33 8.58
N ASP A 8 17.42 2.35 9.63
CA ASP A 8 18.02 1.13 10.23
C ASP A 8 17.00 0.32 11.05
N LYS A 9 15.77 0.84 11.23
CA LYS A 9 14.70 0.17 11.92
C LYS A 9 13.93 -0.75 10.99
N PRO A 10 13.47 -1.93 11.48
CA PRO A 10 12.75 -2.86 10.63
C PRO A 10 11.39 -2.31 10.20
N ILE A 11 11.02 -2.54 8.95
CA ILE A 11 9.63 -2.38 8.51
C ILE A 11 8.81 -3.58 9.01
N LEU A 12 7.52 -3.35 9.27
CA LEU A 12 6.60 -4.37 9.77
C LEU A 12 5.57 -4.71 8.71
N PHE A 13 5.32 -6.00 8.52
CA PHE A 13 4.22 -6.53 7.70
C PHE A 13 3.80 -7.91 8.17
N PRO A 14 2.58 -8.39 7.82
CA PRO A 14 2.11 -9.70 8.25
C PRO A 14 3.00 -10.84 7.74
N ASP A 15 3.08 -11.93 8.48
CA ASP A 15 3.83 -13.12 8.10
C ASP A 15 3.20 -13.88 6.91
N ILE A 16 1.87 -13.85 6.81
CA ILE A 16 1.11 -14.40 5.68
C ILE A 16 0.51 -13.24 4.90
N THR A 17 1.23 -12.79 3.87
CA THR A 17 0.87 -11.61 3.07
C THR A 17 1.44 -11.70 1.66
N TYR A 18 1.40 -10.60 0.90
CA TYR A 18 1.97 -10.54 -0.44
C TYR A 18 3.48 -10.79 -0.42
N SER A 19 3.89 -11.90 -1.02
CA SER A 19 5.26 -12.44 -0.92
C SER A 19 6.37 -11.54 -1.45
N PHE A 20 6.05 -10.50 -2.21
CA PHE A 20 7.07 -9.57 -2.73
C PHE A 20 7.52 -8.51 -1.73
N TYR A 21 6.86 -8.36 -0.59
CA TYR A 21 7.36 -7.43 0.45
C TYR A 21 8.73 -7.85 0.97
N ASP A 22 8.94 -9.14 1.20
CA ASP A 22 10.26 -9.69 1.56
C ASP A 22 11.29 -9.41 0.47
N VAL A 23 10.94 -9.75 -0.78
CA VAL A 23 11.84 -9.59 -1.93
C VAL A 23 12.28 -8.13 -2.08
N TRP A 24 11.34 -7.18 -1.97
CA TRP A 24 11.69 -5.76 -2.06
C TRP A 24 12.53 -5.29 -0.87
N ALA A 25 12.24 -5.76 0.32
CA ALA A 25 13.04 -5.44 1.51
C ALA A 25 14.49 -5.97 1.33
N GLU A 26 14.66 -7.21 0.87
CA GLU A 26 15.98 -7.81 0.62
C GLU A 26 16.75 -7.09 -0.47
N VAL A 27 16.13 -6.83 -1.63
CA VAL A 27 16.76 -6.12 -2.76
C VAL A 27 17.26 -4.74 -2.34
N HIS A 28 16.49 -4.04 -1.51
CA HIS A 28 16.85 -2.70 -1.02
C HIS A 28 17.63 -2.71 0.29
N ARG A 29 17.95 -3.90 0.85
CA ARG A 29 18.67 -4.07 2.12
C ARG A 29 17.97 -3.37 3.29
N ILE A 30 16.63 -3.40 3.29
CA ILE A 30 15.79 -2.82 4.32
C ILE A 30 15.55 -3.91 5.38
N PRO A 31 15.88 -3.66 6.65
CA PRO A 31 15.54 -4.60 7.71
C PRO A 31 14.01 -4.74 7.83
N TYR A 32 13.54 -5.96 8.08
CA TYR A 32 12.11 -6.20 8.22
C TYR A 32 11.79 -7.22 9.32
N LYS A 33 10.57 -7.16 9.81
CA LYS A 33 10.02 -8.13 10.77
C LYS A 33 8.64 -8.54 10.30
N ARG A 34 8.43 -9.85 10.18
CA ARG A 34 7.12 -10.44 9.95
C ARG A 34 6.35 -10.50 11.25
N ILE A 35 5.12 -10.02 11.25
CA ILE A 35 4.20 -10.00 12.39
C ILE A 35 3.17 -11.10 12.17
N SER A 36 3.09 -12.04 13.13
CA SER A 36 2.17 -13.17 13.00
C SER A 36 0.72 -12.71 13.04
N LEU A 37 -0.05 -13.22 12.09
CA LEU A 37 -1.50 -13.12 12.12
C LEU A 37 -2.07 -14.08 13.19
N ASP A 38 -3.28 -13.81 13.67
CA ASP A 38 -3.98 -14.71 14.55
C ASP A 38 -4.51 -15.98 13.82
N ASN A 39 -5.15 -16.89 14.56
CA ASN A 39 -5.70 -18.13 14.00
C ASN A 39 -6.83 -17.91 12.97
N ASN A 40 -7.37 -16.71 12.87
CA ASN A 40 -8.36 -16.30 11.88
C ASN A 40 -7.74 -15.43 10.78
N PHE A 41 -6.42 -15.40 10.68
CA PHE A 41 -5.64 -14.56 9.75
C PHE A 41 -5.86 -13.05 9.93
N ARG A 42 -6.20 -12.61 11.16
CA ARG A 42 -6.42 -11.21 11.47
C ARG A 42 -5.16 -10.54 12.02
N ILE A 43 -5.06 -9.25 11.76
CA ILE A 43 -4.03 -8.38 12.32
C ILE A 43 -4.40 -8.01 13.76
N ASN A 44 -3.46 -8.17 14.70
CA ASN A 44 -3.56 -7.58 16.01
C ASN A 44 -2.85 -6.21 16.01
N PRO A 45 -3.57 -5.08 16.13
CA PRO A 45 -2.95 -3.75 16.05
C PRO A 45 -1.91 -3.47 17.14
N ASN A 46 -1.95 -4.18 18.27
CA ASN A 46 -0.97 -4.01 19.34
C ASN A 46 0.43 -4.46 18.94
N ASP A 47 0.55 -5.42 18.02
CA ASP A 47 1.84 -5.95 17.57
C ASP A 47 2.58 -4.99 16.63
N TYR A 48 1.89 -3.94 16.15
CA TYR A 48 2.41 -2.87 15.29
C TYR A 48 2.78 -1.59 16.06
N LYS A 49 2.77 -1.61 17.38
CA LYS A 49 3.11 -0.44 18.23
C LYS A 49 4.60 -0.34 18.56
N SER A 50 5.39 -1.37 18.25
CA SER A 50 6.83 -1.33 18.47
C SER A 50 7.52 -0.32 17.57
N GLU A 51 8.67 0.19 17.98
CA GLU A 51 9.49 1.07 17.16
C GLU A 51 9.83 0.39 15.83
N ASN A 52 9.60 1.10 14.71
CA ASN A 52 9.73 0.54 13.37
C ASN A 52 10.17 1.59 12.35
N GLY A 53 10.63 1.13 11.19
CA GLY A 53 11.01 1.94 10.04
C GLY A 53 9.88 2.19 9.04
N GLY A 54 8.69 1.70 9.33
CA GLY A 54 7.49 1.79 8.54
C GLY A 54 6.64 0.53 8.60
N ILE A 55 5.41 0.63 8.16
CA ILE A 55 4.44 -0.47 8.16
C ILE A 55 3.85 -0.61 6.77
N ILE A 56 3.70 -1.83 6.27
CA ILE A 56 2.97 -2.11 5.03
C ILE A 56 2.15 -3.38 5.18
N PHE A 57 0.89 -3.34 4.78
CA PHE A 57 0.07 -4.53 4.62
C PHE A 57 -1.06 -4.32 3.62
N PRO A 58 -1.54 -5.39 2.96
CA PRO A 58 -2.69 -5.31 2.06
C PRO A 58 -4.00 -5.28 2.86
N ASN A 59 -4.95 -4.52 2.37
CA ASN A 59 -6.32 -4.56 2.87
C ASN A 59 -7.34 -4.43 1.72
N PRO A 60 -8.04 -5.50 1.33
CA PRO A 60 -7.98 -6.89 1.87
C PRO A 60 -6.61 -7.55 1.73
N ASN A 61 -6.26 -8.40 2.71
CA ASN A 61 -4.98 -9.11 2.68
C ASN A 61 -4.96 -10.18 1.58
N ALA A 62 -3.87 -10.27 0.87
CA ALA A 62 -3.59 -11.35 -0.07
C ALA A 62 -2.45 -12.23 0.50
N PRO A 63 -2.61 -13.55 0.66
CA PRO A 63 -3.62 -14.41 -0.01
C PRO A 63 -4.88 -14.72 0.83
N THR A 64 -4.99 -14.26 2.07
CA THR A 64 -6.03 -14.69 3.01
C THR A 64 -7.43 -14.20 2.67
N GLY A 65 -7.55 -13.08 1.94
CA GLY A 65 -8.81 -12.41 1.63
C GLY A 65 -9.44 -11.68 2.83
N VAL A 66 -8.78 -11.67 3.97
CA VAL A 66 -9.29 -11.00 5.18
C VAL A 66 -9.27 -9.48 4.99
N LEU A 67 -10.39 -8.87 5.28
CA LEU A 67 -10.58 -7.42 5.29
C LEU A 67 -10.60 -6.93 6.74
N GLU A 68 -9.71 -6.02 7.06
CA GLU A 68 -9.70 -5.32 8.33
C GLU A 68 -10.53 -4.04 8.27
N SER A 69 -11.09 -3.63 9.40
CA SER A 69 -11.87 -2.41 9.46
C SER A 69 -10.98 -1.17 9.39
N VAL A 70 -11.52 -0.06 8.86
CA VAL A 70 -10.78 1.20 8.78
C VAL A 70 -10.45 1.75 10.17
N GLU A 71 -11.30 1.49 11.17
CA GLU A 71 -11.06 1.88 12.57
C GLU A 71 -9.84 1.17 13.16
N MET A 72 -9.69 -0.14 12.90
CA MET A 72 -8.51 -0.90 13.34
C MET A 72 -7.23 -0.37 12.68
N ILE A 73 -7.31 -0.08 11.38
CA ILE A 73 -6.18 0.50 10.63
C ILE A 73 -5.84 1.89 11.17
N GLU A 74 -6.85 2.70 11.49
CA GLU A 74 -6.66 4.02 12.09
C GLU A 74 -5.92 3.95 13.42
N ASP A 75 -6.17 2.93 14.25
CA ASP A 75 -5.46 2.73 15.51
C ASP A 75 -3.97 2.42 15.29
N ILE A 76 -3.62 1.66 14.24
CA ILE A 76 -2.23 1.46 13.84
C ILE A 76 -1.58 2.77 13.40
N ILE A 77 -2.27 3.55 12.56
CA ILE A 77 -1.75 4.84 12.08
C ILE A 77 -1.48 5.80 13.23
N LYS A 78 -2.42 5.93 14.17
CA LYS A 78 -2.30 6.77 15.38
C LYS A 78 -1.13 6.35 16.27
N ALA A 79 -0.92 5.05 16.42
CA ALA A 79 0.15 4.50 17.26
C ALA A 79 1.55 4.71 16.66
N ASN A 80 1.65 5.07 15.37
CA ASN A 80 2.90 5.19 14.62
C ASN A 80 3.07 6.57 13.96
N PRO A 81 2.99 7.68 14.70
CA PRO A 81 2.97 9.03 14.09
C PRO A 81 4.29 9.39 13.37
N ASN A 82 5.38 8.70 13.68
CA ASN A 82 6.71 8.95 13.11
C ASN A 82 7.12 7.92 12.05
N SER A 83 6.23 6.99 11.69
CA SER A 83 6.47 5.96 10.68
C SER A 83 5.41 6.03 9.60
N ILE A 84 5.81 5.80 8.36
CA ILE A 84 4.84 5.70 7.25
C ILE A 84 4.06 4.40 7.40
N VAL A 85 2.73 4.50 7.36
CA VAL A 85 1.82 3.37 7.27
C VAL A 85 1.28 3.30 5.85
N MET A 86 1.68 2.28 5.13
CA MET A 86 1.29 2.05 3.73
C MET A 86 0.22 0.96 3.66
N ILE A 87 -0.96 1.30 3.18
CA ILE A 87 -2.06 0.36 3.00
C ILE A 87 -2.15 0.01 1.52
N ASP A 88 -1.92 -1.27 1.22
CA ASP A 88 -2.02 -1.81 -0.14
C ASP A 88 -3.47 -2.26 -0.41
N GLU A 89 -4.19 -1.40 -1.10
CA GLU A 89 -5.59 -1.61 -1.47
C GLU A 89 -5.74 -2.23 -2.86
N ALA A 90 -4.85 -3.12 -3.27
CA ALA A 90 -4.93 -3.76 -4.59
C ALA A 90 -6.24 -4.50 -4.83
N TYR A 91 -6.92 -4.95 -3.79
CA TYR A 91 -8.17 -5.71 -3.85
C TYR A 91 -9.39 -4.98 -3.27
N ILE A 92 -9.28 -3.71 -2.92
CA ILE A 92 -10.37 -2.97 -2.23
C ILE A 92 -11.66 -2.89 -3.04
N ASP A 93 -11.56 -2.85 -4.35
CA ASP A 93 -12.72 -2.76 -5.25
C ASP A 93 -13.60 -4.04 -5.22
N PHE A 94 -13.11 -5.16 -4.67
CA PHE A 94 -13.89 -6.39 -4.53
C PHE A 94 -14.73 -6.46 -3.25
N GLY A 95 -14.66 -5.45 -2.43
CA GLY A 95 -15.43 -5.27 -1.20
C GLY A 95 -14.61 -4.68 -0.08
N GLY A 96 -15.23 -3.84 0.71
CA GLY A 96 -14.60 -3.15 1.82
C GLY A 96 -14.67 -1.63 1.69
N GLU A 97 -14.19 -0.96 2.73
CA GLU A 97 -14.10 0.49 2.77
C GLU A 97 -12.64 0.92 2.69
N SER A 98 -12.35 1.85 1.77
CA SER A 98 -11.00 2.38 1.59
C SER A 98 -10.56 3.29 2.74
N CYS A 99 -9.28 3.23 3.07
CA CYS A 99 -8.63 4.14 4.00
C CYS A 99 -8.45 5.56 3.44
N LEU A 100 -8.88 5.82 2.20
CA LEU A 100 -8.85 7.15 1.60
C LEU A 100 -9.49 8.23 2.46
N LYS A 101 -10.56 7.91 3.20
CA LYS A 101 -11.22 8.84 4.12
C LYS A 101 -10.30 9.37 5.23
N LEU A 102 -9.14 8.76 5.45
CA LEU A 102 -8.19 9.11 6.49
C LEU A 102 -6.99 9.95 6.00
N ILE A 103 -6.78 10.10 4.69
CA ILE A 103 -5.56 10.76 4.16
C ILE A 103 -5.43 12.23 4.55
N ASP A 104 -6.56 12.94 4.70
CA ASP A 104 -6.56 14.35 5.14
C ASP A 104 -6.31 14.49 6.65
N LYS A 105 -6.50 13.41 7.40
CA LYS A 105 -6.35 13.37 8.85
C LYS A 105 -4.95 12.94 9.30
N TYR A 106 -4.27 12.11 8.51
CA TYR A 106 -2.99 11.51 8.88
C TYR A 106 -1.92 11.72 7.81
N GLU A 107 -0.92 12.56 8.14
CA GLU A 107 0.19 12.86 7.22
C GLU A 107 1.09 11.65 6.94
N ASN A 108 1.08 10.63 7.80
CA ASN A 108 1.88 9.41 7.69
C ASN A 108 1.18 8.25 6.97
N LEU A 109 -0.05 8.44 6.48
CA LEU A 109 -0.78 7.43 5.71
C LEU A 109 -0.49 7.55 4.22
N LEU A 110 -0.18 6.40 3.60
CA LEU A 110 -0.11 6.26 2.16
C LEU A 110 -1.01 5.09 1.72
N VAL A 111 -1.96 5.35 0.84
CA VAL A 111 -2.82 4.33 0.24
C VAL A 111 -2.33 4.06 -1.17
N ILE A 112 -2.15 2.79 -1.55
CA ILE A 112 -1.77 2.39 -2.89
C ILE A 112 -2.83 1.50 -3.52
N GLN A 113 -3.11 1.72 -4.80
CA GLN A 113 -4.09 0.95 -5.57
C GLN A 113 -3.53 0.60 -6.96
N THR A 114 -4.19 -0.32 -7.65
CA THR A 114 -3.74 -0.83 -8.94
C THR A 114 -4.91 -1.07 -9.90
N PHE A 115 -4.63 -0.94 -11.19
CA PHE A 115 -5.54 -1.36 -12.26
C PHE A 115 -5.41 -2.86 -12.59
N SER A 116 -4.45 -3.53 -11.98
CA SER A 116 -4.11 -4.92 -12.31
C SER A 116 -5.18 -5.94 -11.92
N LYS A 117 -6.07 -5.59 -10.99
CA LYS A 117 -7.05 -6.50 -10.41
C LYS A 117 -8.47 -6.21 -10.92
N SER A 118 -9.21 -5.36 -10.24
CA SER A 118 -10.62 -5.05 -10.57
C SER A 118 -10.82 -4.53 -11.99
N ARG A 119 -9.85 -3.78 -12.52
CA ARG A 119 -9.93 -3.24 -13.89
C ARG A 119 -9.33 -4.16 -14.96
N SER A 120 -8.90 -5.38 -14.59
CA SER A 120 -8.37 -6.40 -15.53
C SER A 120 -7.19 -5.93 -16.39
N MET A 121 -6.42 -4.95 -15.92
CA MET A 121 -5.36 -4.28 -16.69
C MET A 121 -3.95 -4.60 -16.19
N ALA A 122 -3.72 -5.83 -15.71
CA ALA A 122 -2.42 -6.24 -15.18
C ALA A 122 -1.26 -6.01 -16.16
N GLY A 123 -1.49 -6.27 -17.46
CA GLY A 123 -0.50 -6.07 -18.53
C GLY A 123 -0.14 -4.61 -18.79
N MET A 124 -0.99 -3.65 -18.42
CA MET A 124 -0.76 -2.22 -18.65
C MET A 124 0.13 -1.56 -17.60
N ARG A 125 0.44 -2.25 -16.50
CA ARG A 125 1.36 -1.81 -15.44
C ARG A 125 0.97 -0.44 -14.83
N ILE A 126 -0.32 -0.24 -14.53
CA ILE A 126 -0.84 0.99 -13.94
C ILE A 126 -1.10 0.77 -12.44
N GLY A 127 -0.53 1.62 -11.63
CA GLY A 127 -0.81 1.74 -10.20
C GLY A 127 -0.68 3.20 -9.77
N PHE A 128 -1.25 3.55 -8.64
CA PHE A 128 -1.23 4.91 -8.13
C PHE A 128 -1.21 4.91 -6.60
N ALA A 129 -0.75 6.03 -6.05
CA ALA A 129 -0.66 6.26 -4.62
C ALA A 129 -1.39 7.55 -4.26
N MET A 130 -2.01 7.54 -3.09
CA MET A 130 -2.77 8.67 -2.54
C MET A 130 -2.32 8.90 -1.10
N GLY A 131 -2.13 10.17 -0.73
CA GLY A 131 -1.66 10.55 0.60
C GLY A 131 -1.36 12.05 0.67
N ASN A 132 -0.79 12.47 1.78
CA ASN A 132 -0.36 13.85 1.98
C ASN A 132 0.54 14.34 0.83
N SER A 133 0.40 15.60 0.43
CA SER A 133 1.15 16.19 -0.68
C SER A 133 2.67 16.08 -0.54
N LYS A 134 3.21 16.09 0.69
CA LYS A 134 4.63 15.88 0.95
C LYS A 134 5.06 14.46 0.58
N LEU A 135 4.26 13.44 0.94
CA LEU A 135 4.55 12.04 0.58
C LEU A 135 4.52 11.85 -0.93
N ILE A 136 3.51 12.41 -1.59
CA ILE A 136 3.39 12.34 -3.06
C ILE A 136 4.57 13.06 -3.75
N LYS A 137 5.02 14.20 -3.18
CA LYS A 137 6.23 14.87 -3.70
C LYS A 137 7.46 13.94 -3.63
N TYR A 138 7.71 13.29 -2.48
CA TYR A 138 8.85 12.37 -2.34
C TYR A 138 8.77 11.18 -3.30
N LEU A 139 7.57 10.62 -3.51
CA LEU A 139 7.37 9.58 -4.52
C LEU A 139 7.73 10.07 -5.93
N ASN A 140 7.32 11.28 -6.29
CA ASN A 140 7.66 11.88 -7.58
C ASN A 140 9.16 12.16 -7.71
N ASP A 141 9.81 12.67 -6.67
CA ASP A 141 11.24 12.92 -6.68
C ASP A 141 12.03 11.63 -6.96
N VAL A 142 11.68 10.52 -6.29
CA VAL A 142 12.28 9.20 -6.55
C VAL A 142 11.91 8.66 -7.92
N LYS A 143 10.64 8.73 -8.31
CA LYS A 143 10.15 8.31 -9.63
C LYS A 143 10.93 8.98 -10.76
N PHE A 144 11.05 10.30 -10.71
CA PHE A 144 11.76 11.06 -11.75
C PHE A 144 13.27 10.83 -11.74
N SER A 145 13.84 10.41 -10.61
CA SER A 145 15.25 10.06 -10.52
C SER A 145 15.56 8.67 -11.07
N VAL A 146 14.67 7.69 -10.85
CA VAL A 146 14.90 6.27 -11.18
C VAL A 146 14.29 5.91 -12.53
N ASN A 147 13.05 6.34 -12.82
CA ASN A 147 12.35 6.06 -14.07
C ASN A 147 11.30 7.13 -14.37
N SER A 148 11.72 8.18 -15.07
CA SER A 148 10.88 9.35 -15.38
C SER A 148 9.69 9.01 -16.31
N TYR A 149 9.85 8.02 -17.19
CA TYR A 149 8.90 7.71 -18.27
C TYR A 149 8.27 6.33 -18.07
N THR A 150 7.67 6.12 -16.89
CA THR A 150 7.15 4.80 -16.47
C THR A 150 5.96 4.31 -17.28
N MET A 151 5.13 5.23 -17.80
CA MET A 151 3.89 4.89 -18.50
C MET A 151 3.99 5.22 -20.00
N ASN A 152 3.82 4.19 -20.83
CA ASN A 152 3.71 4.38 -22.27
C ASN A 152 2.34 4.98 -22.65
N GLN A 153 2.23 5.50 -23.87
CA GLN A 153 1.03 6.19 -24.37
C GLN A 153 -0.20 5.26 -24.36
N LEU A 154 -0.05 3.99 -24.74
CA LEU A 154 -1.17 3.04 -24.77
C LEU A 154 -1.72 2.81 -23.36
N SER A 155 -0.86 2.61 -22.36
CA SER A 155 -1.28 2.48 -20.95
C SER A 155 -2.04 3.70 -20.48
N GLN A 156 -1.62 4.92 -20.87
CA GLN A 156 -2.30 6.15 -20.48
C GLN A 156 -3.71 6.23 -21.10
N ILE A 157 -3.83 5.95 -22.40
CA ILE A 157 -5.12 6.00 -23.11
C ILE A 157 -6.07 4.95 -22.54
N CYS A 158 -5.64 3.67 -22.47
CA CYS A 158 -6.46 2.59 -21.96
C CYS A 158 -6.84 2.78 -20.49
N GLY A 159 -5.90 3.31 -19.68
CA GLY A 159 -6.17 3.63 -18.27
C GLY A 159 -7.24 4.70 -18.12
N ALA A 160 -7.16 5.78 -18.91
CA ALA A 160 -8.17 6.82 -18.88
C ALA A 160 -9.55 6.31 -19.30
N GLU A 161 -9.64 5.51 -20.36
CA GLU A 161 -10.91 4.91 -20.78
C GLU A 161 -11.46 3.92 -19.74
N SER A 162 -10.60 3.12 -19.10
CA SER A 162 -11.01 2.22 -18.02
C SER A 162 -11.62 2.97 -16.82
N VAL A 163 -11.16 4.17 -16.51
CA VAL A 163 -11.76 5.00 -15.44
C VAL A 163 -13.15 5.51 -15.84
N ARG A 164 -13.35 5.81 -17.15
CA ARG A 164 -14.63 6.28 -17.68
C ARG A 164 -15.67 5.18 -17.84
N ASP A 165 -15.24 3.93 -17.92
CA ASP A 165 -16.13 2.78 -18.10
C ASP A 165 -16.77 2.35 -16.76
N GLU A 166 -17.69 3.16 -16.28
CA GLU A 166 -18.47 2.83 -15.08
C GLU A 166 -19.32 1.58 -15.24
N LYS A 167 -19.71 1.24 -16.46
CA LYS A 167 -20.58 0.09 -16.75
C LYS A 167 -19.84 -1.23 -16.53
N TYR A 168 -18.56 -1.29 -16.87
CA TYR A 168 -17.72 -2.45 -16.60
C TYR A 168 -17.41 -2.58 -15.11
N PHE A 169 -17.26 -1.45 -14.42
CA PHE A 169 -16.80 -1.43 -13.02
C PHE A 169 -17.93 -1.68 -12.01
N LYS A 170 -19.19 -1.45 -12.38
CA LYS A 170 -20.39 -1.75 -11.56
C LYS A 170 -20.84 -3.19 -11.71
#